data_1dc54d519c3186ac095fcd6b85a868aa
#
_entry.id   1dc54d519c3186ac095fcd6b85a868aa
#
_cell.length_a   1.000
_cell.length_b   1.000
_cell.length_c   1.000
_cell.angle_alpha   90.00
_cell.angle_beta   90.00
_cell.angle_gamma   90.00
#
_symmetry.space_group_name_H-M   'P 1'
#
loop_
_entity.id
_entity.type
_entity.pdbx_description
1 polymer ?
#
loop_
_entity_poly.entity_id
_entity_poly.type
_entity_poly.pdbx_seq_one_letter_code
_entity_poly.pdbx_strand_id
1 'polypeptide(L)'
;AAGAVMALAHDIIITLGVFSFLQIEVDLTIVAALLTVVGYSLNDTIVVFDRIRENFRKMRKGDPADIMDASITQTLSRTLITSGTTLFVVIALFVQGGAMIHGFATALLLGITVGTYSSIYVASALALKLGIQKEHLMPPQVEKEGAEFDEMP
;
A
#
# COMPACT_ATOMS: atom_id res chain seq x y z
N ALA A 1 8.19 2.25 -6.23
CA ALA A 1 7.61 1.16 -7.02
C ALA A 1 7.98 -0.22 -6.46
N ALA A 2 9.27 -0.55 -6.25
CA ALA A 2 9.69 -1.89 -5.78
C ALA A 2 9.07 -2.29 -4.43
N GLY A 3 9.05 -1.39 -3.44
CA GLY A 3 8.45 -1.67 -2.12
C GLY A 3 6.96 -1.99 -2.18
N ALA A 4 6.20 -1.34 -3.08
CA ALA A 4 4.79 -1.65 -3.27
C ALA A 4 4.56 -3.05 -3.86
N VAL A 5 5.38 -3.44 -4.85
CA VAL A 5 5.31 -4.77 -5.45
C VAL A 5 5.68 -5.86 -4.45
N MET A 6 6.70 -5.62 -3.62
CA MET A 6 7.11 -6.57 -2.58
C MET A 6 6.03 -6.71 -1.47
N ALA A 7 5.42 -5.61 -1.05
CA ALA A 7 4.31 -5.64 -0.09
C ALA A 7 3.11 -6.42 -0.66
N LEU A 8 2.79 -6.22 -1.94
CA LEU A 8 1.74 -6.95 -2.62
C LEU A 8 2.01 -8.46 -2.71
N ALA A 9 3.24 -8.84 -3.07
CA ALA A 9 3.65 -10.25 -3.09
C ALA A 9 3.54 -10.88 -1.70
N HIS A 10 3.94 -10.15 -0.65
CA HIS A 10 3.78 -10.56 0.74
C HIS A 10 2.31 -10.85 1.08
N ASP A 11 1.38 -9.96 0.71
CA ASP A 11 -0.04 -10.10 1.01
C ASP A 11 -0.66 -11.34 0.34
N ILE A 12 -0.30 -11.57 -0.92
CA ILE A 12 -0.74 -12.76 -1.67
C ILE A 12 -0.19 -14.03 -1.05
N ILE A 13 1.11 -14.05 -0.73
CA ILE A 13 1.77 -15.22 -0.13
C ILE A 13 1.13 -15.57 1.22
N ILE A 14 0.86 -14.59 2.07
CA ILE A 14 0.21 -14.83 3.36
C ILE A 14 -1.20 -15.33 3.16
N THR A 15 -1.98 -14.72 2.28
CA THR A 15 -3.38 -15.14 2.04
C THR A 15 -3.44 -16.57 1.52
N LEU A 16 -2.60 -16.93 0.54
CA LEU A 16 -2.50 -18.30 0.03
C LEU A 16 -1.93 -19.27 1.06
N GLY A 17 -0.97 -18.82 1.88
CA GLY A 17 -0.41 -19.61 2.98
C GLY A 17 -1.46 -20.01 4.01
N VAL A 18 -2.33 -19.06 4.40
CA VAL A 18 -3.46 -19.33 5.30
C VAL A 18 -4.44 -20.31 4.67
N PHE A 19 -4.75 -20.18 3.38
CA PHE A 19 -5.63 -21.11 2.67
C PHE A 19 -5.05 -22.51 2.60
N SER A 20 -3.75 -22.61 2.32
CA SER A 20 -3.04 -23.89 2.34
C SER A 20 -3.06 -24.53 3.72
N PHE A 21 -2.82 -23.74 4.76
CA PHE A 21 -2.84 -24.23 6.15
C PHE A 21 -4.23 -24.71 6.59
N LEU A 22 -5.28 -23.98 6.21
CA LEU A 22 -6.67 -24.33 6.51
C LEU A 22 -7.26 -25.36 5.53
N GLN A 23 -6.47 -25.84 4.55
CA GLN A 23 -6.90 -26.80 3.51
C GLN A 23 -8.15 -26.34 2.74
N ILE A 24 -8.25 -25.03 2.50
CA ILE A 24 -9.35 -24.43 1.72
C ILE A 24 -9.00 -24.62 0.24
N GLU A 25 -9.90 -25.28 -0.52
CA GLU A 25 -9.75 -25.45 -1.96
C GLU A 25 -9.82 -24.11 -2.67
N VAL A 26 -8.83 -23.82 -3.53
CA VAL A 26 -8.76 -22.59 -4.30
C VAL A 26 -9.52 -22.78 -5.60
N ASP A 27 -10.68 -22.21 -5.71
CA ASP A 27 -11.52 -22.16 -6.90
C ASP A 27 -11.37 -20.83 -7.67
N LEU A 28 -12.08 -20.69 -8.77
CA LEU A 28 -12.08 -19.46 -9.59
C LEU A 28 -12.60 -18.24 -8.81
N THR A 29 -13.52 -18.46 -7.88
CA THR A 29 -14.11 -17.42 -7.05
C THR A 29 -13.08 -16.83 -6.09
N ILE A 30 -12.23 -17.69 -5.51
CA ILE A 30 -11.13 -17.28 -4.65
C ILE A 30 -10.05 -16.54 -5.46
N VAL A 31 -9.77 -16.98 -6.69
CA VAL A 31 -8.87 -16.22 -7.58
C VAL A 31 -9.39 -14.82 -7.85
N ALA A 32 -10.70 -14.65 -8.09
CA ALA A 32 -11.32 -13.35 -8.25
C ALA A 32 -11.21 -12.49 -6.97
N ALA A 33 -11.37 -13.11 -5.79
CA ALA A 33 -11.14 -12.44 -4.51
C ALA A 33 -9.69 -11.97 -4.36
N LEU A 34 -8.71 -12.81 -4.70
CA LEU A 34 -7.29 -12.44 -4.64
C LEU A 34 -6.97 -11.24 -5.56
N LEU A 35 -7.52 -11.21 -6.77
CA LEU A 35 -7.36 -10.06 -7.67
C LEU A 35 -7.99 -8.79 -7.07
N THR A 36 -9.11 -8.92 -6.39
CA THR A 36 -9.74 -7.80 -5.66
C THR A 36 -8.86 -7.31 -4.51
N VAL A 37 -8.27 -8.22 -3.73
CA VAL A 37 -7.32 -7.90 -2.66
C VAL A 37 -6.08 -7.18 -3.22
N VAL A 38 -5.56 -7.63 -4.36
CA VAL A 38 -4.45 -6.96 -5.07
C VAL A 38 -4.80 -5.50 -5.38
N GLY A 39 -5.96 -5.26 -5.97
CA GLY A 39 -6.40 -3.90 -6.28
C GLY A 39 -6.60 -3.03 -5.04
N TYR A 40 -7.15 -3.63 -3.98
CA TYR A 40 -7.38 -2.96 -2.70
C TYR A 40 -6.04 -2.59 -2.01
N SER A 41 -5.12 -3.54 -1.88
CA SER A 41 -3.80 -3.31 -1.28
C SER A 41 -2.98 -2.29 -2.05
N LEU A 42 -3.03 -2.32 -3.39
CA LEU A 42 -2.37 -1.30 -4.22
C LEU A 42 -2.93 0.09 -3.97
N ASN A 43 -4.24 0.23 -3.85
CA ASN A 43 -4.87 1.53 -3.60
C ASN A 43 -4.38 2.15 -2.29
N ASP A 44 -4.37 1.40 -1.19
CA ASP A 44 -3.87 1.88 0.10
C ASP A 44 -2.37 2.18 0.07
N THR A 45 -1.59 1.30 -0.52
CA THR A 45 -0.14 1.47 -0.67
C THR A 45 0.20 2.72 -1.48
N ILE A 46 -0.52 2.99 -2.57
CA ILE A 46 -0.32 4.21 -3.38
C ILE A 46 -0.59 5.46 -2.56
N VAL A 47 -1.68 5.49 -1.77
CA VAL A 47 -2.02 6.64 -0.92
C VAL A 47 -0.93 6.93 0.12
N VAL A 48 -0.40 5.88 0.77
CA VAL A 48 0.69 6.02 1.74
C VAL A 48 1.96 6.53 1.07
N PHE A 49 2.37 5.93 -0.06
CA PHE A 49 3.58 6.35 -0.78
C PHE A 49 3.47 7.75 -1.38
N ASP A 50 2.28 8.15 -1.84
CA ASP A 50 2.07 9.51 -2.34
C ASP A 50 2.23 10.54 -1.21
N ARG A 51 1.69 10.26 -0.02
CA ARG A 51 1.88 11.11 1.17
C ARG A 51 3.33 11.15 1.61
N ILE A 52 4.02 10.03 1.62
CA ILE A 52 5.46 9.97 1.92
C ILE A 52 6.23 10.87 0.94
N ARG A 53 5.96 10.76 -0.36
CA ARG A 53 6.60 11.57 -1.39
C ARG A 53 6.31 13.07 -1.21
N GLU A 54 5.09 13.43 -0.88
CA GLU A 54 4.68 14.81 -0.59
C GLU A 54 5.43 15.37 0.61
N ASN A 55 5.50 14.61 1.72
CA ASN A 55 6.17 15.05 2.93
C ASN A 55 7.69 15.15 2.75
N PHE A 56 8.34 14.27 1.99
CA PHE A 56 9.75 14.41 1.63
C PHE A 56 10.04 15.68 0.84
N ARG A 57 9.09 16.18 0.05
CA ARG A 57 9.23 17.47 -0.67
C ARG A 57 9.03 18.67 0.25
N LYS A 58 8.09 18.59 1.20
CA LYS A 58 7.75 19.68 2.12
C LYS A 58 8.74 19.79 3.27
N MET A 59 9.12 18.69 3.88
CA MET A 59 10.01 18.62 5.04
C MET A 59 11.47 18.54 4.57
N ARG A 60 12.04 19.70 4.21
CA ARG A 60 13.40 19.79 3.66
C ARG A 60 14.50 19.43 4.66
N LYS A 61 14.24 19.46 5.97
CA LYS A 61 15.16 19.11 7.06
C LYS A 61 14.44 18.14 8.01
N GLY A 62 14.81 16.87 8.00
CA GLY A 62 14.27 15.83 8.88
C GLY A 62 14.91 14.48 8.60
N ASP A 63 14.93 13.61 9.61
CA ASP A 63 15.31 12.22 9.43
C ASP A 63 14.26 11.53 8.53
N PRO A 64 14.67 10.68 7.58
CA PRO A 64 13.75 9.89 6.78
C PRO A 64 12.72 9.11 7.61
N ALA A 65 13.09 8.63 8.80
CA ALA A 65 12.19 7.94 9.71
C ALA A 65 11.07 8.84 10.24
N ASP A 66 11.39 10.08 10.63
CA ASP A 66 10.41 11.05 11.14
C ASP A 66 9.42 11.47 10.05
N ILE A 67 9.90 11.65 8.82
CA ILE A 67 9.06 11.98 7.66
C ILE A 67 8.10 10.83 7.34
N MET A 68 8.59 9.60 7.46
CA MET A 68 7.80 8.39 7.25
C MET A 68 6.70 8.26 8.31
N ASP A 69 7.06 8.42 9.60
CA ASP A 69 6.11 8.34 10.72
C ASP A 69 5.01 9.40 10.60
N ALA A 70 5.38 10.64 10.29
CA ALA A 70 4.43 11.70 10.02
C ALA A 70 3.49 11.37 8.85
N SER A 71 4.02 10.76 7.79
CA SER A 71 3.23 10.39 6.60
C SER A 71 2.23 9.29 6.89
N ILE A 72 2.66 8.26 7.61
CA ILE A 72 1.80 7.15 8.06
C ILE A 72 0.69 7.70 8.95
N THR A 73 1.04 8.50 9.96
CA THR A 73 0.07 9.09 10.89
C THR A 73 -0.99 9.92 10.17
N GLN A 74 -0.62 10.70 9.15
CA GLN A 74 -1.54 11.50 8.35
C GLN A 74 -2.50 10.67 7.50
N THR A 75 -2.09 9.49 7.04
CA THR A 75 -2.90 8.60 6.20
C THR A 75 -3.69 7.57 7.00
N LEU A 76 -3.28 7.31 8.25
CA LEU A 76 -3.82 6.24 9.09
C LEU A 76 -5.34 6.31 9.25
N SER A 77 -5.87 7.48 9.56
CA SER A 77 -7.33 7.66 9.74
C SER A 77 -8.10 7.30 8.48
N ARG A 78 -7.62 7.73 7.31
CA ARG A 78 -8.25 7.40 6.03
C ARG A 78 -8.20 5.91 5.75
N THR A 79 -7.03 5.29 5.90
CA THR A 79 -6.83 3.85 5.66
C THR A 79 -7.71 3.02 6.60
N LEU A 80 -7.78 3.37 7.89
CA LEU A 80 -8.62 2.65 8.85
C LEU A 80 -10.11 2.80 8.57
N ILE A 81 -10.58 3.98 8.16
CA ILE A 81 -11.99 4.19 7.81
C ILE A 81 -12.36 3.40 6.53
N THR A 82 -11.53 3.49 5.50
CA THR A 82 -11.79 2.75 4.23
C THR A 82 -11.75 1.25 4.44
N SER A 83 -10.76 0.74 5.16
CA SER A 83 -10.65 -0.69 5.47
C SER A 83 -11.78 -1.15 6.39
N GLY A 84 -12.13 -0.37 7.40
CA GLY A 84 -13.21 -0.69 8.33
C GLY A 84 -14.58 -0.76 7.64
N THR A 85 -14.89 0.20 6.76
CA THR A 85 -16.15 0.18 5.99
C THR A 85 -16.21 -1.00 5.03
N THR A 86 -15.10 -1.31 4.36
CA THR A 86 -15.02 -2.46 3.45
C THR A 86 -15.13 -3.77 4.22
N LEU A 87 -14.42 -3.92 5.34
CA LEU A 87 -14.51 -5.10 6.19
C LEU A 87 -15.94 -5.30 6.72
N PHE A 88 -16.64 -4.24 7.09
CA PHE A 88 -18.04 -4.33 7.53
C PHE A 88 -18.94 -4.95 6.45
N VAL A 89 -18.78 -4.50 5.19
CA VAL A 89 -19.54 -5.06 4.06
C VAL A 89 -19.16 -6.52 3.81
N VAL A 90 -17.86 -6.85 3.87
CA VAL A 90 -17.37 -8.21 3.62
C VAL A 90 -17.80 -9.17 4.75
N ILE A 91 -17.88 -8.70 6.01
CA ILE A 91 -18.44 -9.48 7.12
C ILE A 91 -19.93 -9.77 6.88
N ALA A 92 -20.71 -8.77 6.44
CA ALA A 92 -22.10 -9.00 6.10
C ALA A 92 -22.25 -10.04 4.96
N LEU A 93 -21.36 -9.96 3.96
CA LEU A 93 -21.30 -10.94 2.87
C LEU A 93 -20.92 -12.34 3.37
N PHE A 94 -19.98 -12.44 4.28
CA PHE A 94 -19.55 -13.69 4.90
C PHE A 94 -20.68 -14.37 5.67
N VAL A 95 -21.48 -13.58 6.41
CA VAL A 95 -22.58 -14.09 7.24
C VAL A 95 -23.81 -14.43 6.41
N GLN A 96 -24.13 -13.65 5.38
CA GLN A 96 -25.40 -13.75 4.63
C GLN A 96 -25.24 -14.32 3.22
N GLY A 97 -24.02 -14.42 2.69
CA GLY A 97 -23.77 -14.76 1.29
C GLY A 97 -23.94 -16.23 0.89
N GLY A 98 -24.15 -17.11 1.88
CA GLY A 98 -24.34 -18.55 1.63
C GLY A 98 -23.07 -19.28 1.18
N ALA A 99 -23.18 -20.58 0.94
CA ALA A 99 -22.04 -21.48 0.71
C ALA A 99 -21.18 -21.09 -0.51
N MET A 100 -21.78 -20.61 -1.58
CA MET A 100 -21.05 -20.24 -2.81
C MET A 100 -20.14 -19.01 -2.65
N ILE A 101 -20.50 -18.08 -1.76
CA ILE A 101 -19.79 -16.81 -1.56
C ILE A 101 -18.87 -16.89 -0.35
N HIS A 102 -19.01 -17.91 0.48
CA HIS A 102 -18.27 -18.04 1.73
C HIS A 102 -16.74 -18.07 1.53
N GLY A 103 -16.24 -18.84 0.54
CA GLY A 103 -14.81 -18.86 0.20
C GLY A 103 -14.31 -17.50 -0.30
N PHE A 104 -15.08 -16.84 -1.15
CA PHE A 104 -14.78 -15.49 -1.64
C PHE A 104 -14.70 -14.47 -0.49
N ALA A 105 -15.71 -14.45 0.38
CA ALA A 105 -15.75 -13.55 1.53
C ALA A 105 -14.61 -13.82 2.50
N THR A 106 -14.26 -15.09 2.73
CA THR A 106 -13.11 -15.47 3.56
C THR A 106 -11.79 -14.94 2.99
N ALA A 107 -11.59 -15.08 1.67
CA ALA A 107 -10.41 -14.55 1.00
C ALA A 107 -10.31 -13.01 1.12
N LEU A 108 -11.43 -12.31 0.95
CA LEU A 108 -11.48 -10.86 1.12
C LEU A 108 -11.24 -10.44 2.56
N LEU A 109 -11.83 -11.09 3.56
CA LEU A 109 -11.61 -10.79 4.97
C LEU A 109 -10.12 -10.89 5.34
N LEU A 110 -9.48 -12.01 4.97
CA LEU A 110 -8.07 -12.22 5.22
C LEU A 110 -7.21 -11.23 4.44
N GLY A 111 -7.44 -11.12 3.14
CA GLY A 111 -6.63 -10.30 2.25
C GLY A 111 -6.70 -8.82 2.58
N ILE A 112 -7.88 -8.26 2.88
CA ILE A 112 -8.04 -6.85 3.24
C ILE A 112 -7.40 -6.58 4.61
N THR A 113 -7.55 -7.47 5.57
CA THR A 113 -6.92 -7.30 6.91
C THR A 113 -5.40 -7.33 6.81
N VAL A 114 -4.84 -8.32 6.11
CA VAL A 114 -3.39 -8.43 5.86
C VAL A 114 -2.89 -7.25 5.04
N GLY A 115 -3.58 -6.89 3.96
CA GLY A 115 -3.20 -5.78 3.08
C GLY A 115 -3.23 -4.42 3.78
N THR A 116 -4.21 -4.18 4.65
CA THR A 116 -4.26 -2.94 5.45
C THR A 116 -3.06 -2.85 6.40
N TYR A 117 -2.73 -3.94 7.08
CA TYR A 117 -1.54 -3.99 7.93
C TYR A 117 -0.25 -3.82 7.11
N SER A 118 -0.16 -4.51 5.99
CA SER A 118 1.00 -4.50 5.10
C SER A 118 1.23 -3.12 4.47
N SER A 119 0.19 -2.42 4.04
CA SER A 119 0.32 -1.08 3.45
C SER A 119 0.86 -0.06 4.45
N ILE A 120 0.51 -0.18 5.74
CA ILE A 120 0.96 0.73 6.80
C ILE A 120 2.40 0.39 7.23
N TYR A 121 2.68 -0.87 7.55
CA TYR A 121 3.93 -1.26 8.20
C TYR A 121 4.96 -1.86 7.23
N VAL A 122 4.55 -2.84 6.42
CA VAL A 122 5.50 -3.58 5.56
C VAL A 122 5.98 -2.71 4.42
N ALA A 123 5.08 -2.02 3.72
CA ALA A 123 5.45 -1.13 2.62
C ALA A 123 6.36 0.00 3.09
N SER A 124 6.08 0.59 4.25
CA SER A 124 6.88 1.66 4.84
C SER A 124 8.25 1.18 5.32
N ALA A 125 8.30 0.02 5.99
CA ALA A 125 9.56 -0.57 6.43
C ALA A 125 10.46 -0.97 5.24
N LEU A 126 9.87 -1.53 4.18
CA LEU A 126 10.60 -1.84 2.94
C LEU A 126 11.11 -0.57 2.25
N ALA A 127 10.32 0.48 2.25
CA ALA A 127 10.71 1.76 1.70
C ALA A 127 11.95 2.32 2.41
N LEU A 128 11.99 2.27 3.75
CA LEU A 128 13.16 2.67 4.55
C LEU A 128 14.37 1.79 4.28
N LYS A 129 14.20 0.45 4.25
CA LYS A 129 15.30 -0.49 4.00
C LYS A 129 15.88 -0.39 2.60
N LEU A 130 15.08 -0.09 1.60
CA LEU A 130 15.51 0.13 0.22
C LEU A 130 16.21 1.48 0.03
N GLY A 131 16.44 2.23 1.12
CA GLY A 131 17.19 3.47 1.11
C GLY A 131 16.51 4.54 0.26
N ILE A 132 15.23 4.81 0.51
CA ILE A 132 14.58 5.98 -0.09
C ILE A 132 15.30 7.21 0.45
N GLN A 133 16.32 7.63 -0.29
CA GLN A 133 16.99 8.91 -0.07
C GLN A 133 16.17 10.00 -0.74
N LYS A 134 16.24 11.18 -0.15
CA LYS A 134 15.57 12.40 -0.62
C LYS A 134 15.83 12.67 -2.11
N GLU A 135 17.02 12.32 -2.59
CA GLU A 135 17.47 12.47 -3.99
C GLU A 135 16.66 11.64 -4.98
N HIS A 136 16.15 10.46 -4.56
CA HIS A 136 15.36 9.57 -5.42
C HIS A 136 13.89 10.03 -5.58
N LEU A 137 13.42 10.96 -4.75
CA LEU A 137 12.04 11.47 -4.73
C LEU A 137 11.94 12.90 -5.27
N MET A 138 13.07 13.60 -5.45
CA MET A 138 13.10 14.89 -6.10
C MET A 138 13.10 14.69 -7.62
N PRO A 139 12.36 15.50 -8.39
CA PRO A 139 12.56 15.57 -9.83
C PRO A 139 14.01 15.98 -10.08
N PRO A 140 14.64 15.46 -11.16
CA PRO A 140 15.98 15.89 -11.52
C PRO A 140 15.97 17.42 -11.59
N GLN A 141 16.94 18.06 -10.94
CA GLN A 141 17.14 19.48 -11.11
C GLN A 141 17.42 19.66 -12.60
N VAL A 142 16.50 20.29 -13.30
CA VAL A 142 16.77 20.80 -14.63
C VAL A 142 17.84 21.88 -14.39
N GLU A 143 19.10 21.55 -14.67
CA GLU A 143 20.13 22.55 -14.83
C GLU A 143 19.57 23.59 -15.78
N LYS A 144 19.45 24.81 -15.33
CA LYS A 144 19.12 25.93 -16.17
C LYS A 144 20.32 26.17 -17.07
N GLU A 145 20.48 25.36 -18.11
CA GLU A 145 21.22 25.75 -19.29
C GLU A 145 20.48 26.97 -19.87
N GLY A 146 20.99 28.14 -19.64
CA GLY A 146 20.44 29.37 -20.19
C GLY A 146 20.55 30.63 -19.34
N ALA A 147 21.30 30.63 -18.24
CA ALA A 147 21.54 31.86 -17.45
C ALA A 147 22.92 32.50 -17.73
N GLU A 148 23.40 32.40 -18.96
CA GLU A 148 24.58 33.14 -19.42
C GLU A 148 24.24 33.88 -20.71
N PHE A 149 23.39 34.87 -20.67
CA PHE A 149 23.31 35.93 -21.69
C PHE A 149 22.54 37.10 -21.09
N ASP A 150 23.23 37.95 -20.34
CA ASP A 150 22.99 39.37 -20.25
C ASP A 150 24.11 40.07 -19.46
N GLU A 151 25.31 40.02 -20.02
CA GLU A 151 26.30 41.06 -19.80
C GLU A 151 26.81 41.44 -21.17
N MET A 152 26.16 42.40 -21.81
CA MET A 152 26.78 43.21 -22.83
C MET A 152 26.54 44.70 -22.57
N PRO A 153 27.57 45.51 -22.86
CA PRO A 153 27.86 46.84 -22.34
C PRO A 153 26.90 47.94 -22.79
#